data_5e2fc5b9699a38351320733b37fcd428
#
_entry.id   5e2fc5b9699a38351320733b37fcd428
#
_cell.length_a   1.000
_cell.length_b   1.000
_cell.length_c   1.000
_cell.angle_alpha   90.00
_cell.angle_beta   90.00
_cell.angle_gamma   90.00
#
_symmetry.space_group_name_H-M   'P 1'
#
loop_
_entity.id
_entity.type
_entity.pdbx_description
1 polymer ?
#
loop_
_entity_poly.entity_id
_entity_poly.type
_entity_poly.pdbx_seq_one_letter_code
_entity_poly.pdbx_strand_id
1 'polypeptide(L)'
;GATELPEPSVDAAADVPAAAESAESAGDEAEGVGVAPRDASERMVFGTWATFTGKAAAGVTSPLPEIDEATAKGIAERLTERAGIEVSAQQVLESDTLEPLADLVREGLETEVEGNIRVLREADGPAVFMFHPAGGTTVVYQPLTRRLPEDVAVYGVERLEGSLEERAEAYIADVVKHARGRKIVLGGWSFGGALAYEVAYQLAQRKARGEESVDVAFIALLDTTQPSDPAP
;
A
#
# COMPACT_ATOMS: atom_id res chain seq x y z
N GLY A 1 -29.56 13.62 -41.80
CA GLY A 1 -28.83 12.40 -41.68
C GLY A 1 -28.11 12.37 -40.36
N ALA A 2 -28.72 11.75 -39.35
CA ALA A 2 -28.04 11.47 -38.08
C ALA A 2 -27.20 10.21 -38.29
N THR A 3 -25.90 10.28 -38.07
CA THR A 3 -24.98 9.13 -38.08
C THR A 3 -24.94 8.57 -36.66
N GLU A 4 -25.56 7.42 -36.52
CA GLU A 4 -25.57 6.61 -35.31
C GLU A 4 -24.17 6.04 -35.09
N LEU A 5 -23.58 6.27 -33.89
CA LEU A 5 -22.33 5.66 -33.46
C LEU A 5 -22.60 4.23 -33.02
N PRO A 6 -21.74 3.24 -33.34
CA PRO A 6 -21.94 1.88 -32.91
C PRO A 6 -21.68 1.73 -31.38
N GLU A 7 -22.56 1.02 -30.72
CA GLU A 7 -22.40 0.61 -29.31
C GLU A 7 -21.17 -0.32 -29.16
N PRO A 8 -20.38 -0.19 -28.09
CA PRO A 8 -19.30 -1.13 -27.81
C PRO A 8 -19.88 -2.46 -27.34
N SER A 9 -19.52 -3.53 -28.03
CA SER A 9 -19.84 -4.89 -27.66
C SER A 9 -19.16 -5.27 -26.35
N VAL A 10 -19.96 -5.62 -25.34
CA VAL A 10 -19.52 -6.26 -24.10
C VAL A 10 -19.19 -7.72 -24.36
N ASP A 11 -17.94 -8.01 -24.76
CA ASP A 11 -17.38 -9.35 -24.68
C ASP A 11 -15.86 -9.27 -24.67
N ALA A 12 -15.30 -9.12 -23.48
CA ALA A 12 -13.96 -9.58 -23.08
C ALA A 12 -13.83 -9.43 -21.55
N ALA A 13 -14.56 -10.26 -20.81
CA ALA A 13 -14.18 -10.58 -19.45
C ALA A 13 -12.90 -11.41 -19.52
N ALA A 14 -11.74 -10.77 -19.49
CA ALA A 14 -10.50 -11.45 -19.26
C ALA A 14 -10.40 -11.75 -17.77
N ASP A 15 -10.46 -13.04 -17.50
CA ASP A 15 -10.18 -13.74 -16.26
C ASP A 15 -8.94 -13.18 -15.56
N VAL A 16 -9.16 -12.38 -14.51
CA VAL A 16 -8.11 -12.03 -13.54
C VAL A 16 -8.31 -13.00 -12.39
N PRO A 17 -7.37 -13.90 -12.09
CA PRO A 17 -7.54 -14.81 -10.99
C PRO A 17 -7.60 -14.02 -9.68
N ALA A 18 -8.73 -14.08 -9.02
CA ALA A 18 -8.92 -13.71 -7.62
C ALA A 18 -8.09 -14.66 -6.74
N ALA A 19 -6.87 -14.29 -6.44
CA ALA A 19 -6.00 -14.98 -5.51
C ALA A 19 -5.95 -14.21 -4.19
N ALA A 20 -7.06 -14.21 -3.45
CA ALA A 20 -7.09 -13.75 -2.06
C ALA A 20 -8.32 -14.20 -1.27
N GLU A 21 -9.02 -15.28 -1.67
CA GLU A 21 -10.05 -15.88 -0.83
C GLU A 21 -10.09 -17.38 -1.07
N SER A 22 -9.17 -18.11 -0.45
CA SER A 22 -9.34 -19.54 -0.13
C SER A 22 -8.15 -20.04 0.68
N ALA A 23 -8.08 -19.64 1.94
CA ALA A 23 -7.26 -20.30 2.96
C ALA A 23 -8.14 -20.74 4.14
N GLU A 24 -9.34 -21.25 3.84
CA GLU A 24 -10.11 -22.04 4.79
C GLU A 24 -10.56 -23.33 4.11
N SER A 25 -10.05 -24.41 4.64
CA SER A 25 -10.34 -25.83 4.38
C SER A 25 -9.36 -26.57 3.46
N ALA A 26 -8.23 -26.99 4.01
CA ALA A 26 -7.68 -28.32 3.79
C ALA A 26 -7.19 -28.82 5.13
N GLY A 27 -8.01 -29.55 5.81
CA GLY A 27 -7.64 -30.32 6.97
C GLY A 27 -6.77 -31.50 6.57
N ASP A 28 -5.89 -31.81 7.50
CA ASP A 28 -5.26 -33.09 7.79
C ASP A 28 -4.09 -33.52 6.90
N GLU A 29 -2.88 -33.24 7.38
CA GLU A 29 -1.89 -34.17 7.90
C GLU A 29 -0.72 -33.37 8.51
N ALA A 30 -0.64 -33.42 9.84
CA ALA A 30 0.32 -32.71 10.65
C ALA A 30 1.70 -33.38 10.59
N GLU A 31 2.70 -32.62 10.09
CA GLU A 31 4.05 -32.62 10.63
C GLU A 31 4.63 -31.21 10.47
N GLY A 32 4.72 -30.49 11.63
CA GLY A 32 5.38 -29.19 11.70
C GLY A 32 4.55 -28.02 11.19
N VAL A 33 3.36 -27.78 11.75
CA VAL A 33 2.61 -26.55 11.49
C VAL A 33 3.44 -25.38 12.00
N GLY A 34 4.15 -24.73 11.08
CA GLY A 34 4.91 -23.52 11.38
C GLY A 34 3.96 -22.36 11.70
N VAL A 35 4.48 -21.36 12.40
CA VAL A 35 3.71 -20.18 12.76
C VAL A 35 3.30 -19.42 11.50
N ALA A 36 2.00 -19.21 11.30
CA ALA A 36 1.48 -18.40 10.21
C ALA A 36 1.89 -16.92 10.38
N PRO A 37 1.99 -16.13 9.29
CA PRO A 37 2.32 -14.72 9.39
C PRO A 37 1.35 -13.94 10.28
N ARG A 38 1.89 -13.27 11.30
CA ARG A 38 1.15 -12.58 12.36
C ARG A 38 0.85 -11.11 12.03
N ASP A 39 1.71 -10.46 11.25
CA ASP A 39 1.60 -9.05 10.90
C ASP A 39 1.88 -8.78 9.41
N ALA A 40 1.83 -7.50 9.02
CA ALA A 40 2.04 -7.08 7.62
C ALA A 40 3.47 -7.35 7.13
N SER A 41 4.47 -7.20 8.00
CA SER A 41 5.88 -7.44 7.66
C SER A 41 6.13 -8.91 7.41
N GLU A 42 5.64 -9.78 8.29
CA GLU A 42 5.73 -11.24 8.11
C GLU A 42 4.99 -11.71 6.85
N ARG A 43 3.79 -11.18 6.59
CA ARG A 43 3.05 -11.49 5.35
C ARG A 43 3.81 -11.04 4.10
N MET A 44 4.45 -9.88 4.15
CA MET A 44 5.25 -9.37 3.02
C MET A 44 6.43 -10.30 2.72
N VAL A 45 7.19 -10.69 3.74
CA VAL A 45 8.35 -11.59 3.59
C VAL A 45 7.89 -12.98 3.15
N PHE A 46 6.85 -13.52 3.77
CA PHE A 46 6.29 -14.83 3.44
C PHE A 46 5.82 -14.92 2.00
N GLY A 47 5.06 -13.91 1.52
CA GLY A 47 4.59 -13.84 0.14
C GLY A 47 5.73 -13.62 -0.86
N THR A 48 6.73 -12.80 -0.51
CA THR A 48 7.91 -12.59 -1.36
C THR A 48 8.72 -13.88 -1.50
N TRP A 49 8.96 -14.58 -0.41
CA TRP A 49 9.61 -15.89 -0.44
C TRP A 49 8.90 -16.86 -1.38
N ALA A 50 7.58 -17.05 -1.19
CA ALA A 50 6.80 -17.95 -2.02
C ALA A 50 6.84 -17.59 -3.51
N THR A 51 6.84 -16.28 -3.82
CA THR A 51 6.91 -15.80 -5.22
C THR A 51 8.23 -16.17 -5.89
N PHE A 52 9.36 -16.02 -5.22
CA PHE A 52 10.67 -16.26 -5.82
C PHE A 52 11.13 -17.71 -5.75
N THR A 53 10.72 -18.46 -4.74
CA THR A 53 11.07 -19.88 -4.59
C THR A 53 10.06 -20.83 -5.24
N GLY A 54 8.87 -20.32 -5.63
CA GLY A 54 7.76 -21.11 -6.14
C GLY A 54 7.06 -21.97 -5.08
N LYS A 55 7.44 -21.86 -3.79
CA LYS A 55 6.87 -22.62 -2.69
C LYS A 55 6.82 -21.78 -1.41
N ALA A 56 5.66 -21.79 -0.74
CA ALA A 56 5.55 -21.14 0.56
C ALA A 56 6.45 -21.84 1.62
N ALA A 57 7.00 -21.05 2.54
CA ALA A 57 7.64 -21.60 3.74
C ALA A 57 6.59 -22.33 4.60
N ALA A 58 7.01 -23.28 5.41
CA ALA A 58 6.10 -24.00 6.31
C ALA A 58 5.53 -23.08 7.40
N GLY A 59 6.23 -22.00 7.72
CA GLY A 59 5.83 -20.96 8.65
C GLY A 59 6.93 -19.91 8.80
N VAL A 60 6.63 -18.82 9.50
CA VAL A 60 7.57 -17.70 9.67
C VAL A 60 8.81 -18.11 10.50
N THR A 61 8.61 -18.99 11.45
CA THR A 61 9.63 -19.52 12.37
C THR A 61 10.22 -20.86 11.90
N SER A 62 9.76 -21.39 10.78
CA SER A 62 10.20 -22.68 10.26
C SER A 62 11.53 -22.55 9.52
N PRO A 63 12.43 -23.56 9.62
CA PRO A 63 13.67 -23.58 8.87
C PRO A 63 13.42 -23.42 7.36
N LEU A 64 14.20 -22.56 6.72
CA LEU A 64 14.13 -22.32 5.29
C LEU A 64 15.02 -23.31 4.53
N PRO A 65 14.57 -23.78 3.36
CA PRO A 65 15.44 -24.52 2.46
C PRO A 65 16.53 -23.61 1.89
N GLU A 66 17.66 -24.21 1.52
CA GLU A 66 18.72 -23.51 0.80
C GLU A 66 18.19 -23.00 -0.56
N ILE A 67 18.58 -21.78 -0.90
CA ILE A 67 18.29 -21.13 -2.18
C ILE A 67 19.58 -20.66 -2.85
N ASP A 68 19.54 -20.46 -4.14
CA ASP A 68 20.68 -19.90 -4.86
C ASP A 68 20.78 -18.37 -4.70
N GLU A 69 21.96 -17.85 -5.03
CA GLU A 69 22.26 -16.42 -4.91
C GLU A 69 21.33 -15.55 -5.79
N ALA A 70 20.92 -16.04 -6.96
CA ALA A 70 20.03 -15.30 -7.86
C ALA A 70 18.63 -15.15 -7.25
N THR A 71 18.09 -16.20 -6.65
CA THR A 71 16.82 -16.18 -5.92
C THR A 71 16.91 -15.26 -4.71
N ALA A 72 17.99 -15.35 -3.91
CA ALA A 72 18.20 -14.49 -2.74
C ALA A 72 18.28 -13.01 -3.14
N LYS A 73 18.95 -12.70 -4.24
CA LYS A 73 19.02 -11.34 -4.78
C LYS A 73 17.65 -10.83 -5.20
N GLY A 74 16.84 -11.64 -5.88
CA GLY A 74 15.48 -11.26 -6.26
C GLY A 74 14.59 -10.98 -5.04
N ILE A 75 14.67 -11.81 -3.99
CA ILE A 75 13.96 -11.59 -2.73
C ILE A 75 14.42 -10.28 -2.09
N ALA A 76 15.75 -10.06 -1.96
CA ALA A 76 16.33 -8.88 -1.37
C ALA A 76 15.92 -7.59 -2.08
N GLU A 77 16.01 -7.56 -3.40
CA GLU A 77 15.57 -6.42 -4.23
C GLU A 77 14.08 -6.12 -4.03
N ARG A 78 13.24 -7.15 -4.01
CA ARG A 78 11.81 -6.98 -3.78
C ARG A 78 11.49 -6.47 -2.38
N LEU A 79 12.14 -6.98 -1.35
CA LEU A 79 11.96 -6.50 0.03
C LEU A 79 12.45 -5.07 0.17
N THR A 80 13.62 -4.73 -0.39
CA THR A 80 14.14 -3.36 -0.43
C THR A 80 13.15 -2.39 -1.07
N GLU A 81 12.60 -2.76 -2.23
CA GLU A 81 11.62 -1.94 -2.93
C GLU A 81 10.34 -1.72 -2.11
N ARG A 82 9.85 -2.77 -1.44
CA ARG A 82 8.58 -2.73 -0.72
C ARG A 82 8.67 -2.17 0.69
N ALA A 83 9.78 -2.42 1.38
CA ALA A 83 9.99 -1.94 2.76
C ALA A 83 10.64 -0.56 2.84
N GLY A 84 11.29 -0.09 1.76
CA GLY A 84 11.98 1.20 1.73
C GLY A 84 13.32 1.20 2.48
N ILE A 85 13.81 0.03 2.90
CA ILE A 85 15.12 -0.17 3.54
C ILE A 85 15.98 -1.05 2.66
N GLU A 86 17.29 -1.02 2.86
CA GLU A 86 18.23 -1.89 2.14
C GLU A 86 18.25 -3.28 2.76
N VAL A 87 17.82 -4.28 2.00
CA VAL A 87 17.96 -5.71 2.30
C VAL A 87 18.96 -6.30 1.33
N SER A 88 19.99 -6.96 1.83
CA SER A 88 21.02 -7.60 0.99
C SER A 88 20.70 -9.06 0.71
N ALA A 89 21.20 -9.58 -0.42
CA ALA A 89 21.12 -11.01 -0.73
C ALA A 89 21.79 -11.88 0.34
N GLN A 90 22.87 -11.39 0.95
CA GLN A 90 23.57 -12.09 2.03
C GLN A 90 22.68 -12.24 3.26
N GLN A 91 21.93 -11.21 3.67
CA GLN A 91 20.97 -11.30 4.78
C GLN A 91 19.89 -12.34 4.50
N VAL A 92 19.44 -12.45 3.24
CA VAL A 92 18.47 -13.49 2.85
C VAL A 92 19.08 -14.89 2.95
N LEU A 93 20.32 -15.08 2.48
CA LEU A 93 21.02 -16.38 2.54
C LEU A 93 21.38 -16.81 3.95
N GLU A 94 21.68 -15.88 4.84
CA GLU A 94 22.05 -16.14 6.24
C GLU A 94 20.84 -16.32 7.16
N SER A 95 19.63 -16.10 6.65
CA SER A 95 18.39 -16.23 7.44
C SER A 95 17.93 -17.68 7.49
N ASP A 96 18.03 -18.29 8.67
CA ASP A 96 17.52 -19.66 8.89
C ASP A 96 15.99 -19.74 8.87
N THR A 97 15.30 -18.64 9.15
CA THR A 97 13.84 -18.49 9.16
C THR A 97 13.43 -17.16 8.52
N LEU A 98 12.13 -16.93 8.34
CA LEU A 98 11.64 -15.64 7.80
C LEU A 98 11.60 -14.52 8.86
N GLU A 99 11.69 -14.83 10.16
CA GLU A 99 11.58 -13.82 11.22
C GLU A 99 12.64 -12.70 11.12
N PRO A 100 13.95 -12.99 10.94
CA PRO A 100 14.94 -11.92 10.83
C PRO A 100 14.69 -10.97 9.67
N LEU A 101 14.21 -11.49 8.54
CA LEU A 101 13.85 -10.67 7.38
C LEU A 101 12.58 -9.84 7.66
N ALA A 102 11.62 -10.41 8.38
CA ALA A 102 10.42 -9.70 8.79
C ALA A 102 10.73 -8.57 9.79
N ASP A 103 11.71 -8.76 10.67
CA ASP A 103 12.17 -7.73 11.60
C ASP A 103 12.82 -6.55 10.86
N LEU A 104 13.66 -6.82 9.86
CA LEU A 104 14.22 -5.78 8.99
C LEU A 104 13.12 -5.00 8.25
N VAL A 105 12.17 -5.72 7.66
CA VAL A 105 11.03 -5.09 6.97
C VAL A 105 10.18 -4.26 7.93
N ARG A 106 9.94 -4.75 9.14
CA ARG A 106 9.20 -4.05 10.18
C ARG A 106 9.89 -2.76 10.58
N GLU A 107 11.19 -2.78 10.79
CA GLU A 107 11.98 -1.59 11.05
C GLU A 107 11.81 -0.54 9.94
N GLY A 108 11.90 -0.94 8.67
CA GLY A 108 11.68 -0.05 7.53
C GLY A 108 10.24 0.47 7.41
N LEU A 109 9.24 -0.33 7.79
CA LEU A 109 7.83 0.07 7.75
C LEU A 109 7.41 0.93 8.95
N GLU A 110 8.03 0.74 10.11
CA GLU A 110 7.73 1.50 11.33
C GLU A 110 8.53 2.80 11.43
N THR A 111 9.66 2.90 10.71
CA THR A 111 10.48 4.12 10.69
C THR A 111 9.70 5.26 10.04
N GLU A 112 9.67 6.43 10.71
CA GLU A 112 9.14 7.70 10.17
C GLU A 112 7.61 7.78 9.99
N VAL A 113 6.81 7.12 10.84
CA VAL A 113 5.37 7.35 10.93
C VAL A 113 5.07 8.28 12.10
N GLU A 114 4.59 9.49 11.81
CA GLU A 114 4.07 10.42 12.80
C GLU A 114 2.53 10.43 12.74
N GLY A 115 1.90 9.90 13.76
CA GLY A 115 0.44 9.70 13.74
C GLY A 115 0.03 8.72 12.64
N ASN A 116 -0.70 9.21 11.63
CA ASN A 116 -1.11 8.42 10.46
C ASN A 116 -0.30 8.76 9.20
N ILE A 117 0.74 9.59 9.32
CA ILE A 117 1.55 10.07 8.19
C ILE A 117 2.91 9.40 8.20
N ARG A 118 3.24 8.77 7.08
CA ARG A 118 4.58 8.34 6.74
C ARG A 118 5.25 9.38 5.85
N VAL A 119 6.40 9.88 6.28
CA VAL A 119 7.19 10.79 5.45
C VAL A 119 7.94 9.98 4.39
N LEU A 120 7.48 10.03 3.14
CA LEU A 120 8.18 9.39 2.02
C LEU A 120 9.26 10.30 1.46
N ARG A 121 9.06 11.62 1.48
CA ARG A 121 10.06 12.64 1.17
C ARG A 121 9.63 13.99 1.74
N GLU A 122 10.52 14.62 2.51
CA GLU A 122 10.40 16.02 2.88
C GLU A 122 10.92 16.92 1.76
N ALA A 123 10.20 18.01 1.49
CA ALA A 123 10.59 19.07 0.58
C ALA A 123 9.79 20.34 0.87
N ASP A 124 10.24 21.49 0.35
CA ASP A 124 9.61 22.78 0.60
C ASP A 124 8.56 23.18 -0.46
N GLY A 125 8.51 22.48 -1.58
CA GLY A 125 7.57 22.71 -2.67
C GLY A 125 6.18 22.14 -2.42
N PRO A 126 5.42 21.83 -3.48
CA PRO A 126 4.08 21.27 -3.37
C PRO A 126 4.07 19.96 -2.55
N ALA A 127 2.97 19.68 -1.86
CA ALA A 127 2.82 18.47 -1.08
C ALA A 127 1.82 17.50 -1.72
N VAL A 128 2.21 16.24 -1.79
CA VAL A 128 1.39 15.12 -2.28
C VAL A 128 1.12 14.15 -1.13
N PHE A 129 -0.14 13.85 -0.89
CA PHE A 129 -0.58 12.87 0.10
C PHE A 129 -1.13 11.64 -0.62
N MET A 130 -0.49 10.50 -0.43
CA MET A 130 -0.84 9.24 -1.06
C MET A 130 -1.46 8.29 -0.03
N PHE A 131 -2.72 7.95 -0.21
CA PHE A 131 -3.48 7.09 0.69
C PHE A 131 -3.20 5.61 0.41
N HIS A 132 -3.10 4.83 1.48
CA HIS A 132 -2.79 3.40 1.42
C HIS A 132 -3.79 2.62 0.57
N PRO A 133 -3.35 1.63 -0.22
CA PRO A 133 -4.24 0.70 -0.90
C PRO A 133 -4.87 -0.29 0.09
N ALA A 134 -5.91 -1.00 -0.33
CA ALA A 134 -6.48 -2.08 0.46
C ALA A 134 -5.41 -3.13 0.81
N GLY A 135 -5.30 -3.47 2.10
CA GLY A 135 -4.37 -4.50 2.58
C GLY A 135 -2.87 -4.17 2.46
N GLY A 136 -2.50 -2.93 2.06
CA GLY A 136 -1.12 -2.49 1.88
C GLY A 136 -0.73 -1.31 2.76
N THR A 137 0.56 -0.92 2.68
CA THR A 137 1.12 0.29 3.28
C THR A 137 1.46 1.30 2.19
N THR A 138 1.75 2.55 2.58
CA THR A 138 2.11 3.61 1.64
C THR A 138 3.54 3.48 1.09
N VAL A 139 4.33 2.54 1.58
CA VAL A 139 5.66 2.21 1.02
C VAL A 139 5.58 1.82 -0.46
N VAL A 140 4.43 1.30 -0.90
CA VAL A 140 4.15 1.01 -2.33
C VAL A 140 4.36 2.23 -3.23
N TYR A 141 4.31 3.45 -2.69
CA TYR A 141 4.53 4.69 -3.44
C TYR A 141 5.99 5.14 -3.53
N GLN A 142 6.94 4.42 -2.96
CA GLN A 142 8.37 4.75 -3.07
C GLN A 142 8.85 4.89 -4.53
N PRO A 143 8.50 3.99 -5.47
CA PRO A 143 8.89 4.15 -6.86
C PRO A 143 8.31 5.40 -7.52
N LEU A 144 7.08 5.78 -7.16
CA LEU A 144 6.46 7.04 -7.60
C LEU A 144 7.18 8.25 -7.03
N THR A 145 7.48 8.23 -5.72
CA THR A 145 8.19 9.30 -5.02
C THR A 145 9.53 9.63 -5.71
N ARG A 146 10.28 8.60 -6.13
CA ARG A 146 11.56 8.78 -6.83
C ARG A 146 11.43 9.41 -8.22
N ARG A 147 10.24 9.37 -8.83
CA ARG A 147 9.97 9.93 -10.17
C ARG A 147 9.38 11.33 -10.13
N LEU A 148 8.88 11.78 -8.99
CA LEU A 148 8.40 13.14 -8.80
C LEU A 148 9.57 14.12 -8.70
N PRO A 149 9.41 15.40 -9.08
CA PRO A 149 10.41 16.44 -8.88
C PRO A 149 10.90 16.48 -7.43
N GLU A 150 12.20 16.76 -7.22
CA GLU A 150 12.83 16.67 -5.90
C GLU A 150 12.27 17.68 -4.89
N ASP A 151 11.73 18.79 -5.36
CA ASP A 151 11.08 19.82 -4.55
C ASP A 151 9.67 19.48 -4.09
N VAL A 152 9.11 18.35 -4.54
CA VAL A 152 7.77 17.88 -4.12
C VAL A 152 7.86 17.05 -2.85
N ALA A 153 7.21 17.49 -1.78
CA ALA A 153 7.04 16.69 -0.57
C ALA A 153 6.04 15.56 -0.81
N VAL A 154 6.33 14.35 -0.31
CA VAL A 154 5.46 13.19 -0.46
C VAL A 154 5.21 12.54 0.88
N TYR A 155 3.94 12.45 1.23
CA TYR A 155 3.46 11.88 2.47
C TYR A 155 2.56 10.67 2.19
N GLY A 156 2.81 9.57 2.84
CA GLY A 156 1.93 8.42 2.85
C GLY A 156 0.90 8.54 3.99
N VAL A 157 -0.36 8.31 3.69
CA VAL A 157 -1.43 8.29 4.70
C VAL A 157 -1.75 6.84 5.02
N GLU A 158 -1.35 6.40 6.21
CA GLU A 158 -1.40 5.01 6.64
C GLU A 158 -2.79 4.60 7.14
N ARG A 159 -2.99 3.29 7.28
CA ARG A 159 -4.28 2.69 7.56
C ARG A 159 -4.83 3.05 8.95
N LEU A 160 -6.11 3.41 8.96
CA LEU A 160 -6.97 3.43 10.14
C LEU A 160 -8.11 2.42 9.99
N GLU A 161 -8.70 2.02 11.09
CA GLU A 161 -9.94 1.25 11.10
C GLU A 161 -11.17 2.18 11.11
N GLY A 162 -12.29 1.71 10.63
CA GLY A 162 -13.56 2.47 10.55
C GLY A 162 -14.17 2.49 9.15
N SER A 163 -15.29 3.17 9.00
CA SER A 163 -15.90 3.44 7.69
C SER A 163 -15.01 4.37 6.85
N LEU A 164 -15.32 4.52 5.56
CA LEU A 164 -14.60 5.42 4.67
C LEU A 164 -14.65 6.86 5.19
N GLU A 165 -15.82 7.30 5.61
CA GLU A 165 -16.09 8.66 6.10
C GLU A 165 -15.38 8.94 7.44
N GLU A 166 -15.43 7.98 8.38
CA GLU A 166 -14.76 8.10 9.68
C GLU A 166 -13.25 8.18 9.54
N ARG A 167 -12.66 7.35 8.66
CA ARG A 167 -11.23 7.39 8.35
C ARG A 167 -10.84 8.72 7.71
N ALA A 168 -11.61 9.18 6.72
CA ALA A 168 -11.35 10.45 6.04
C ALA A 168 -11.39 11.62 7.03
N GLU A 169 -12.36 11.67 7.93
CA GLU A 169 -12.43 12.69 8.96
C GLU A 169 -11.20 12.67 9.88
N ALA A 170 -10.78 11.48 10.31
CA ALA A 170 -9.61 11.32 11.17
C ALA A 170 -8.30 11.76 10.51
N TYR A 171 -8.15 11.58 9.18
CA TYR A 171 -6.96 12.00 8.46
C TYR A 171 -6.83 13.52 8.28
N ILE A 172 -7.93 14.26 8.31
CA ILE A 172 -7.93 15.69 7.96
C ILE A 172 -6.97 16.50 8.83
N ALA A 173 -6.92 16.25 10.13
CA ALA A 173 -6.03 16.98 11.04
C ALA A 173 -4.56 16.79 10.67
N ASP A 174 -4.17 15.55 10.35
CA ASP A 174 -2.80 15.23 9.94
C ASP A 174 -2.46 15.81 8.56
N VAL A 175 -3.39 15.75 7.62
CA VAL A 175 -3.23 16.34 6.28
C VAL A 175 -3.05 17.86 6.37
N VAL A 176 -3.89 18.55 7.12
CA VAL A 176 -3.80 20.01 7.33
C VAL A 176 -2.47 20.39 7.99
N LYS A 177 -2.06 19.65 9.03
CA LYS A 177 -0.79 19.86 9.73
C LYS A 177 0.40 19.77 8.78
N HIS A 178 0.49 18.69 8.00
CA HIS A 178 1.63 18.46 7.08
C HIS A 178 1.54 19.29 5.80
N ALA A 179 0.36 19.76 5.42
CA ALA A 179 0.21 20.69 4.30
C ALA A 179 0.92 22.03 4.56
N ARG A 180 1.02 22.47 5.80
CA ARG A 180 1.71 23.73 6.19
C ARG A 180 1.25 24.94 5.37
N GLY A 181 -0.05 25.03 5.07
CA GLY A 181 -0.64 26.10 4.26
C GLY A 181 -0.35 26.03 2.76
N ARG A 182 0.32 24.98 2.28
CA ARG A 182 0.57 24.78 0.84
C ARG A 182 -0.69 24.25 0.14
N LYS A 183 -0.77 24.46 -1.18
CA LYS A 183 -1.69 23.70 -2.02
C LYS A 183 -1.21 22.25 -2.08
N ILE A 184 -2.15 21.32 -1.99
CA ILE A 184 -1.83 19.90 -1.93
C ILE A 184 -2.46 19.12 -3.07
N VAL A 185 -1.89 17.97 -3.35
CA VAL A 185 -2.46 16.91 -4.17
C VAL A 185 -2.83 15.76 -3.26
N LEU A 186 -4.03 15.23 -3.42
CA LEU A 186 -4.44 13.98 -2.77
C LEU A 186 -4.48 12.88 -3.82
N GLY A 187 -3.99 11.71 -3.49
CA GLY A 187 -4.03 10.61 -4.44
C GLY A 187 -4.01 9.25 -3.76
N GLY A 188 -4.27 8.23 -4.54
CA GLY A 188 -4.20 6.86 -4.06
C GLY A 188 -4.48 5.84 -5.14
N TRP A 189 -3.97 4.65 -4.92
CA TRP A 189 -4.20 3.49 -5.77
C TRP A 189 -5.32 2.63 -5.19
N SER A 190 -6.23 2.18 -6.06
CA SER A 190 -7.35 1.31 -5.69
C SER A 190 -8.18 1.96 -4.57
N PHE A 191 -8.34 1.30 -3.41
CA PHE A 191 -9.05 1.84 -2.24
C PHE A 191 -8.49 3.18 -1.75
N GLY A 192 -7.19 3.40 -1.86
CA GLY A 192 -6.55 4.67 -1.51
C GLY A 192 -7.08 5.85 -2.31
N GLY A 193 -7.50 5.64 -3.56
CA GLY A 193 -8.15 6.67 -4.36
C GLY A 193 -9.54 7.05 -3.82
N ALA A 194 -10.31 6.10 -3.31
CA ALA A 194 -11.59 6.38 -2.67
C ALA A 194 -11.41 7.20 -1.38
N LEU A 195 -10.40 6.87 -0.57
CA LEU A 195 -10.03 7.66 0.61
C LEU A 195 -9.60 9.08 0.24
N ALA A 196 -8.75 9.24 -0.78
CA ALA A 196 -8.31 10.56 -1.26
C ALA A 196 -9.49 11.42 -1.70
N TYR A 197 -10.44 10.83 -2.42
CA TYR A 197 -11.65 11.51 -2.86
C TYR A 197 -12.52 11.95 -1.68
N GLU A 198 -12.77 11.07 -0.73
CA GLU A 198 -13.59 11.38 0.46
C GLU A 198 -12.94 12.47 1.32
N VAL A 199 -11.63 12.42 1.55
CA VAL A 199 -10.90 13.48 2.24
C VAL A 199 -11.03 14.82 1.53
N ALA A 200 -10.88 14.84 0.18
CA ALA A 200 -11.06 16.05 -0.61
C ALA A 200 -12.48 16.62 -0.48
N TYR A 201 -13.48 15.74 -0.51
CA TYR A 201 -14.89 16.13 -0.35
C TYR A 201 -15.14 16.75 1.02
N GLN A 202 -14.67 16.15 2.10
CA GLN A 202 -14.82 16.68 3.45
C GLN A 202 -14.04 17.98 3.66
N LEU A 203 -12.84 18.13 3.09
CA LEU A 203 -12.08 19.37 3.11
C LEU A 203 -12.83 20.50 2.41
N ALA A 204 -13.45 20.22 1.26
CA ALA A 204 -14.27 21.20 0.54
C ALA A 204 -15.50 21.63 1.35
N GLN A 205 -16.16 20.70 2.03
CA GLN A 205 -17.28 21.00 2.92
C GLN A 205 -16.84 21.87 4.12
N ARG A 206 -15.71 21.56 4.77
CA ARG A 206 -15.15 22.36 5.87
C ARG A 206 -14.86 23.78 5.40
N LYS A 207 -14.24 23.93 4.24
CA LYS A 207 -13.97 25.24 3.65
C LYS A 207 -15.26 26.03 3.40
N ALA A 208 -16.31 25.39 2.88
CA ALA A 208 -17.61 26.02 2.66
C ALA A 208 -18.29 26.51 3.96
N ARG A 209 -18.00 25.84 5.09
CA ARG A 209 -18.47 26.25 6.42
C ARG A 209 -17.57 27.26 7.13
N GLY A 210 -16.45 27.67 6.51
CA GLY A 210 -15.47 28.58 7.09
C GLY A 210 -14.59 27.94 8.18
N GLU A 211 -14.51 26.63 8.23
CA GLU A 211 -13.64 25.87 9.13
C GLU A 211 -12.21 25.77 8.58
N GLU A 212 -11.27 25.34 9.45
CA GLU A 212 -9.91 25.08 9.01
C GLU A 212 -9.87 24.02 7.90
N SER A 213 -9.19 24.34 6.82
CA SER A 213 -9.10 23.51 5.63
C SER A 213 -7.83 23.82 4.83
N VAL A 214 -7.59 23.06 3.77
CA VAL A 214 -6.46 23.23 2.86
C VAL A 214 -6.93 23.20 1.41
N ASP A 215 -6.24 23.91 0.53
CA ASP A 215 -6.55 23.95 -0.88
C ASP A 215 -6.03 22.71 -1.59
N VAL A 216 -6.95 21.87 -2.05
CA VAL A 216 -6.66 20.70 -2.88
C VAL A 216 -6.58 21.13 -4.34
N ALA A 217 -5.40 21.03 -4.95
CA ALA A 217 -5.17 21.42 -6.35
C ALA A 217 -5.83 20.43 -7.32
N PHE A 218 -5.64 19.13 -7.07
CA PHE A 218 -6.29 18.04 -7.79
C PHE A 218 -6.22 16.73 -7.01
N ILE A 219 -6.98 15.73 -7.48
CA ILE A 219 -7.00 14.38 -6.93
C ILE A 219 -6.47 13.42 -7.99
N ALA A 220 -5.47 12.63 -7.65
CA ALA A 220 -4.88 11.60 -8.50
C ALA A 220 -5.46 10.22 -8.16
N LEU A 221 -6.37 9.72 -8.98
CA LEU A 221 -6.99 8.40 -8.82
C LEU A 221 -6.24 7.38 -9.69
N LEU A 222 -5.54 6.44 -9.06
CA LEU A 222 -4.78 5.41 -9.73
C LEU A 222 -5.53 4.08 -9.61
N ASP A 223 -6.05 3.59 -10.75
CA ASP A 223 -6.80 2.32 -10.81
C ASP A 223 -7.86 2.20 -9.71
N THR A 224 -8.63 3.28 -9.54
CA THR A 224 -9.67 3.39 -8.51
C THR A 224 -11.03 3.14 -9.15
N THR A 225 -11.74 2.13 -8.68
CA THR A 225 -13.13 1.91 -9.05
C THR A 225 -14.02 2.79 -8.18
N GLN A 226 -14.98 3.47 -8.81
CA GLN A 226 -16.01 4.18 -8.08
C GLN A 226 -16.88 3.14 -7.34
N PRO A 227 -17.14 3.32 -6.02
CA PRO A 227 -18.12 2.48 -5.35
C PRO A 227 -19.45 2.60 -6.12
N SER A 228 -19.95 1.48 -6.63
CA SER A 228 -21.31 1.46 -7.17
C SER A 228 -22.26 1.62 -6.00
N ASP A 229 -23.16 2.60 -6.08
CA ASP A 229 -24.30 2.65 -5.16
C ASP A 229 -24.96 1.26 -5.11
N PRO A 230 -25.26 0.74 -3.92
CA PRO A 230 -26.08 -0.44 -3.84
C PRO A 230 -27.39 -0.12 -4.58
N ALA A 231 -27.69 -0.90 -5.59
CA ALA A 231 -28.93 -0.75 -6.34
C ALA A 231 -30.11 -0.75 -5.36
N PRO A 232 -31.12 0.13 -5.58
CA PRO A 232 -32.25 0.25 -4.69
C PRO A 232 -33.09 -1.03 -4.62
#